data_f5d2ce35aa6e0ea7414403665f8e95fc
#
_entry.id   f5d2ce35aa6e0ea7414403665f8e95fc
#
_cell.length_a   1.000
_cell.length_b   1.000
_cell.length_c   1.000
_cell.angle_alpha   90.00
_cell.angle_beta   90.00
_cell.angle_gamma   90.00
#
_symmetry.space_group_name_H-M   'P 1'
#
loop_
_entity.id
_entity.type
_entity.pdbx_description
1 polymer ?
#
loop_
_entity_poly.entity_id
_entity_poly.type
_entity_poly.pdbx_seq_one_letter_code
_entity_poly.pdbx_strand_id
1 'polypeptide(L)'
;MFCPKCGVKNEEQATVCSACSEILKVSNVKEAFDADKAKEQVKKTADDAWSALKSLGLDPVGRLLLTYQELGAVRASGVGIAFGIFFALSFVFLSYKIPDIGSIRSIDGIGGFVKLLIVGFTPFLSLTAACLIGAKVGNGKGDIASKSFISGVSLLPLLITALISTVIGVGNIEVSLILFTVSICITVMILFNGLTRIEELSDKSASYIVPLMLLGSAWIAKIILTSIFL
;
A
#
# COMPACT_ATOMS: atom_id res chain seq x y z
N MET A 1 37.64 -10.61 -11.88
CA MET A 1 37.37 -10.61 -10.41
C MET A 1 38.25 -11.59 -9.67
N PHE A 2 38.44 -11.44 -8.35
CA PHE A 2 39.22 -12.42 -7.55
C PHE A 2 38.27 -13.39 -6.87
N CYS A 3 38.67 -14.68 -6.81
CA CYS A 3 37.89 -15.71 -6.11
C CYS A 3 37.95 -15.47 -4.59
N PRO A 4 36.81 -15.40 -3.87
CA PRO A 4 36.81 -15.18 -2.43
C PRO A 4 37.37 -16.36 -1.63
N LYS A 5 37.44 -17.56 -2.23
CA LYS A 5 37.91 -18.78 -1.55
C LYS A 5 39.40 -19.03 -1.72
N CYS A 6 39.96 -18.80 -2.91
CA CYS A 6 41.37 -19.13 -3.20
C CYS A 6 42.21 -17.93 -3.64
N GLY A 7 41.63 -16.74 -3.82
CA GLY A 7 42.34 -15.52 -4.19
C GLY A 7 42.79 -15.44 -5.65
N VAL A 8 42.56 -16.47 -6.47
CA VAL A 8 42.97 -16.48 -7.88
C VAL A 8 42.15 -15.49 -8.69
N LYS A 9 42.82 -14.76 -9.58
CA LYS A 9 42.17 -13.83 -10.51
C LYS A 9 41.50 -14.59 -11.63
N ASN A 10 40.20 -14.39 -11.79
CA ASN A 10 39.37 -14.94 -12.87
C ASN A 10 38.90 -13.81 -13.80
N GLU A 11 38.42 -14.18 -14.97
CA GLU A 11 37.80 -13.23 -15.90
C GLU A 11 36.57 -12.58 -15.28
N GLU A 12 36.22 -11.36 -15.74
CA GLU A 12 35.10 -10.60 -15.11
C GLU A 12 33.74 -11.25 -15.25
N GLN A 13 33.57 -12.15 -16.21
CA GLN A 13 32.33 -12.88 -16.48
C GLN A 13 32.39 -14.36 -16.07
N ALA A 14 33.45 -14.81 -15.41
CA ALA A 14 33.58 -16.19 -14.99
C ALA A 14 32.53 -16.55 -13.92
N THR A 15 31.71 -17.55 -14.19
CA THR A 15 30.71 -18.08 -13.26
C THR A 15 31.30 -19.10 -12.29
N VAL A 16 32.47 -19.66 -12.60
CA VAL A 16 33.18 -20.67 -11.79
C VAL A 16 34.65 -20.32 -11.74
N CYS A 17 35.28 -20.48 -10.59
CA CYS A 17 36.70 -20.25 -10.42
C CYS A 17 37.51 -21.33 -11.17
N SER A 18 38.46 -20.91 -12.00
CA SER A 18 39.34 -21.80 -12.78
C SER A 18 40.27 -22.65 -11.90
N ALA A 19 40.56 -22.26 -10.67
CA ALA A 19 41.49 -22.94 -9.81
C ALA A 19 40.82 -23.82 -8.74
N CYS A 20 39.65 -23.47 -8.18
CA CYS A 20 39.04 -24.22 -7.11
C CYS A 20 37.58 -24.62 -7.39
N SER A 21 37.08 -24.39 -8.59
CA SER A 21 35.71 -24.69 -9.05
C SER A 21 34.62 -24.09 -8.17
N GLU A 22 34.93 -23.08 -7.36
CA GLU A 22 33.94 -22.35 -6.55
C GLU A 22 33.06 -21.50 -7.45
N ILE A 23 31.75 -21.48 -7.19
CA ILE A 23 30.78 -20.65 -7.95
C ILE A 23 31.04 -19.16 -7.61
N LEU A 24 31.49 -18.42 -8.60
CA LEU A 24 31.70 -16.98 -8.50
C LEU A 24 30.35 -16.31 -8.78
N LYS A 25 29.74 -15.70 -7.75
CA LYS A 25 28.59 -14.83 -7.97
C LYS A 25 29.02 -13.63 -8.79
N VAL A 26 28.73 -13.67 -10.09
CA VAL A 26 28.83 -12.50 -10.96
C VAL A 26 27.79 -11.51 -10.45
N SER A 27 28.21 -10.50 -9.69
CA SER A 27 27.38 -9.37 -9.29
C SER A 27 27.18 -8.43 -10.48
N ASN A 28 26.63 -8.96 -11.57
CA ASN A 28 26.09 -8.15 -12.66
C ASN A 28 24.59 -7.90 -12.39
N VAL A 29 24.27 -7.27 -11.26
CA VAL A 29 23.01 -6.54 -11.13
C VAL A 29 23.28 -5.08 -11.55
N LYS A 30 23.72 -4.88 -12.79
CA LYS A 30 23.23 -3.81 -13.63
C LYS A 30 22.19 -4.44 -14.55
N GLU A 31 21.06 -4.88 -13.98
CA GLU A 31 19.82 -4.84 -14.74
C GLU A 31 19.65 -3.35 -15.10
N ALA A 32 20.04 -3.00 -16.30
CA ALA A 32 19.65 -1.75 -16.91
C ALA A 32 18.13 -1.70 -16.70
N PHE A 33 17.65 -0.66 -16.01
CA PHE A 33 16.23 -0.44 -15.79
C PHE A 33 15.57 -0.46 -17.17
N ASP A 34 15.00 -1.61 -17.53
CA ASP A 34 14.35 -1.84 -18.81
C ASP A 34 13.04 -1.09 -18.77
N ALA A 35 13.05 0.11 -19.29
CA ALA A 35 11.90 1.02 -19.27
C ALA A 35 10.66 0.38 -19.92
N ASP A 36 10.85 -0.52 -20.88
CA ASP A 36 9.74 -1.18 -21.56
C ASP A 36 9.14 -2.28 -20.69
N LYS A 37 9.95 -3.07 -19.99
CA LYS A 37 9.47 -4.04 -18.99
C LYS A 37 8.77 -3.35 -17.82
N ALA A 38 9.32 -2.22 -17.34
CA ALA A 38 8.70 -1.44 -16.30
C ALA A 38 7.34 -0.88 -16.74
N LYS A 39 7.22 -0.37 -17.97
CA LYS A 39 5.93 0.10 -18.53
C LYS A 39 4.92 -1.03 -18.66
N GLU A 40 5.33 -2.20 -19.13
CA GLU A 40 4.45 -3.38 -19.23
C GLU A 40 3.95 -3.83 -17.86
N GLN A 41 4.82 -3.83 -16.86
CA GLN A 41 4.46 -4.21 -15.50
C GLN A 41 3.50 -3.20 -14.86
N VAL A 42 3.72 -1.90 -15.06
CA VAL A 42 2.81 -0.83 -14.60
C VAL A 42 1.44 -0.99 -15.28
N LYS A 43 1.41 -1.23 -16.60
CA LYS A 43 0.15 -1.46 -17.32
C LYS A 43 -0.61 -2.68 -16.78
N LYS A 44 0.06 -3.81 -16.60
CA LYS A 44 -0.56 -5.01 -16.01
C LYS A 44 -1.12 -4.74 -14.61
N THR A 45 -0.35 -4.04 -13.76
CA THR A 45 -0.83 -3.66 -12.42
C THR A 45 -2.04 -2.73 -12.48
N ALA A 46 -2.08 -1.80 -13.43
CA ALA A 46 -3.24 -0.92 -13.63
C ALA A 46 -4.48 -1.69 -14.10
N ASP A 47 -4.32 -2.64 -15.04
CA ASP A 47 -5.41 -3.50 -15.52
C ASP A 47 -5.93 -4.40 -14.40
N ASP A 48 -5.04 -5.00 -13.61
CA ASP A 48 -5.38 -5.80 -12.42
C ASP A 48 -6.11 -4.94 -11.36
N ALA A 49 -5.63 -3.72 -11.09
CA ALA A 49 -6.27 -2.79 -10.15
C ALA A 49 -7.66 -2.37 -10.63
N TRP A 50 -7.84 -2.12 -11.94
CA TRP A 50 -9.13 -1.80 -12.52
C TRP A 50 -10.11 -2.96 -12.43
N SER A 51 -9.66 -4.18 -12.70
CA SER A 51 -10.46 -5.39 -12.57
C SER A 51 -10.86 -5.64 -11.11
N ALA A 52 -9.90 -5.49 -10.18
CA ALA A 52 -10.15 -5.58 -8.75
C ALA A 52 -11.14 -4.51 -8.26
N LEU A 53 -11.01 -3.27 -8.73
CA LEU A 53 -11.94 -2.19 -8.40
C LEU A 53 -13.37 -2.50 -8.83
N LYS A 54 -13.57 -3.04 -10.02
CA LYS A 54 -14.90 -3.47 -10.50
C LYS A 54 -15.48 -4.59 -9.64
N SER A 55 -14.66 -5.59 -9.30
CA SER A 55 -15.08 -6.73 -8.50
C SER A 55 -15.43 -6.31 -7.06
N LEU A 56 -14.55 -5.53 -6.42
CA LEU A 56 -14.70 -5.07 -5.04
C LEU A 56 -15.67 -3.90 -4.89
N GLY A 57 -15.89 -3.10 -5.94
CA GLY A 57 -16.83 -1.98 -5.91
C GLY A 57 -18.28 -2.41 -5.73
N LEU A 58 -18.63 -3.63 -6.20
CA LEU A 58 -19.96 -4.20 -6.02
C LEU A 58 -20.12 -4.94 -4.69
N ASP A 59 -19.08 -5.61 -4.24
CA ASP A 59 -19.06 -6.38 -2.99
C ASP A 59 -17.66 -6.38 -2.40
N PRO A 60 -17.30 -5.31 -1.65
CA PRO A 60 -15.94 -5.13 -1.14
C PRO A 60 -15.56 -6.14 -0.06
N VAL A 61 -16.54 -6.77 0.58
CA VAL A 61 -16.34 -7.72 1.68
C VAL A 61 -16.40 -9.16 1.18
N GLY A 62 -17.44 -9.53 0.43
CA GLY A 62 -17.65 -10.92 0.00
C GLY A 62 -16.66 -11.37 -1.07
N ARG A 63 -16.23 -10.46 -1.95
CA ARG A 63 -15.28 -10.78 -3.03
C ARG A 63 -13.81 -10.62 -2.68
N LEU A 64 -13.49 -10.14 -1.47
CA LEU A 64 -12.11 -9.84 -1.07
C LEU A 64 -11.18 -11.06 -1.20
N LEU A 65 -11.57 -12.20 -0.64
CA LEU A 65 -10.78 -13.43 -0.69
C LEU A 65 -10.64 -13.96 -2.13
N LEU A 66 -11.73 -13.98 -2.88
CA LEU A 66 -11.72 -14.46 -4.28
C LEU A 66 -10.80 -13.59 -5.14
N THR A 67 -10.90 -12.27 -5.03
CA THR A 67 -10.03 -11.34 -5.75
C THR A 67 -8.55 -11.55 -5.39
N TYR A 68 -8.24 -11.76 -4.10
CA TYR A 68 -6.87 -12.06 -3.67
C TYR A 68 -6.35 -13.38 -4.28
N GLN A 69 -7.18 -14.42 -4.29
CA GLN A 69 -6.82 -15.73 -4.85
C GLN A 69 -6.63 -15.68 -6.37
N GLU A 70 -7.49 -14.97 -7.10
CA GLU A 70 -7.39 -14.80 -8.56
C GLU A 70 -6.13 -14.03 -8.98
N LEU A 71 -5.75 -13.02 -8.20
CA LEU A 71 -4.54 -12.23 -8.46
C LEU A 71 -3.26 -13.00 -8.07
N GLY A 72 -3.31 -13.77 -7.01
CA GLY A 72 -2.12 -14.33 -6.35
C GLY A 72 -1.29 -13.26 -5.64
N ALA A 73 -0.41 -13.68 -4.72
CA ALA A 73 0.26 -12.79 -3.76
C ALA A 73 0.99 -11.60 -4.42
N VAL A 74 1.78 -11.83 -5.46
CA VAL A 74 2.60 -10.77 -6.08
C VAL A 74 1.75 -9.70 -6.74
N ARG A 75 0.74 -10.08 -7.54
CA ARG A 75 -0.14 -9.12 -8.22
C ARG A 75 -1.09 -8.43 -7.23
N ALA A 76 -1.58 -9.17 -6.24
CA ALA A 76 -2.40 -8.59 -5.17
C ALA A 76 -1.65 -7.49 -4.41
N SER A 77 -0.36 -7.70 -4.07
CA SER A 77 0.48 -6.65 -3.47
C SER A 77 0.56 -5.41 -4.36
N GLY A 78 0.80 -5.59 -5.66
CA GLY A 78 0.84 -4.49 -6.63
C GLY A 78 -0.48 -3.71 -6.68
N VAL A 79 -1.62 -4.41 -6.67
CA VAL A 79 -2.96 -3.80 -6.61
C VAL A 79 -3.16 -3.02 -5.31
N GLY A 80 -2.74 -3.57 -4.16
CA GLY A 80 -2.82 -2.89 -2.87
C GLY A 80 -2.02 -1.58 -2.86
N ILE A 81 -0.79 -1.59 -3.39
CA ILE A 81 0.05 -0.39 -3.52
C ILE A 81 -0.60 0.62 -4.48
N ALA A 82 -1.15 0.15 -5.61
CA ALA A 82 -1.85 1.03 -6.56
C ALA A 82 -3.03 1.76 -5.91
N PHE A 83 -3.84 1.07 -5.11
CA PHE A 83 -4.93 1.71 -4.36
C PHE A 83 -4.41 2.70 -3.30
N GLY A 84 -3.30 2.41 -2.64
CA GLY A 84 -2.62 3.36 -1.76
C GLY A 84 -2.18 4.64 -2.49
N ILE A 85 -1.62 4.50 -3.69
CA ILE A 85 -1.23 5.63 -4.55
C ILE A 85 -2.46 6.42 -5.01
N PHE A 86 -3.53 5.75 -5.45
CA PHE A 86 -4.77 6.42 -5.85
C PHE A 86 -5.41 7.17 -4.69
N PHE A 87 -5.35 6.60 -3.48
CA PHE A 87 -5.80 7.29 -2.28
C PHE A 87 -4.96 8.54 -2.02
N ALA A 88 -3.63 8.45 -2.10
CA ALA A 88 -2.75 9.61 -1.94
C ALA A 88 -3.04 10.71 -2.96
N LEU A 89 -3.25 10.36 -4.23
CA LEU A 89 -3.63 11.31 -5.28
C LEU A 89 -4.99 11.96 -4.99
N SER A 90 -6.00 11.18 -4.58
CA SER A 90 -7.32 11.73 -4.22
C SER A 90 -7.23 12.70 -3.04
N PHE A 91 -6.36 12.42 -2.07
CA PHE A 91 -6.09 13.31 -0.95
C PHE A 91 -5.44 14.61 -1.40
N VAL A 92 -4.50 14.57 -2.34
CA VAL A 92 -3.91 15.77 -2.94
C VAL A 92 -4.99 16.61 -3.61
N PHE A 93 -5.85 16.01 -4.46
CA PHE A 93 -6.94 16.75 -5.12
C PHE A 93 -7.91 17.35 -4.11
N LEU A 94 -8.28 16.63 -3.06
CA LEU A 94 -9.14 17.12 -2.00
C LEU A 94 -8.51 18.33 -1.26
N SER A 95 -7.21 18.28 -0.98
CA SER A 95 -6.51 19.36 -0.27
C SER A 95 -6.51 20.69 -1.03
N TYR A 96 -6.52 20.66 -2.36
CA TYR A 96 -6.67 21.88 -3.17
C TYR A 96 -8.06 22.54 -3.08
N LYS A 97 -9.08 21.79 -2.63
CA LYS A 97 -10.46 22.29 -2.49
C LYS A 97 -10.75 22.84 -1.10
N ILE A 98 -9.89 22.58 -0.11
CA ILE A 98 -10.05 23.09 1.26
C ILE A 98 -9.26 24.38 1.41
N PRO A 99 -9.93 25.56 1.56
CA PRO A 99 -9.25 26.87 1.53
C PRO A 99 -8.24 27.08 2.66
N ASP A 100 -8.44 26.44 3.82
CA ASP A 100 -7.76 26.72 5.09
C ASP A 100 -6.72 25.69 5.53
N ILE A 101 -6.29 24.79 4.66
CA ILE A 101 -5.07 24.01 4.94
C ILE A 101 -3.84 24.91 4.67
N GLY A 102 -3.88 26.11 5.23
CA GLY A 102 -2.94 27.21 4.93
C GLY A 102 -1.49 26.92 5.30
N SER A 103 -1.21 26.11 6.31
CA SER A 103 0.15 25.72 6.67
C SER A 103 0.77 24.71 5.69
N ILE A 104 -0.04 23.92 4.99
CA ILE A 104 0.42 22.98 3.96
C ILE A 104 0.54 23.70 2.60
N ARG A 105 -0.27 24.74 2.37
CA ARG A 105 -0.31 25.52 1.13
C ARG A 105 0.86 26.51 0.98
N SER A 106 1.59 26.81 2.05
CA SER A 106 2.79 27.67 2.00
C SER A 106 3.97 27.03 1.27
N ILE A 107 3.80 25.81 0.75
CA ILE A 107 4.81 25.10 0.00
C ILE A 107 4.43 25.18 -1.48
N ASP A 108 4.78 26.31 -2.08
CA ASP A 108 4.58 26.52 -3.52
C ASP A 108 5.47 25.58 -4.35
N GLY A 109 4.91 25.07 -5.45
CA GLY A 109 5.64 24.31 -6.47
C GLY A 109 5.70 22.80 -6.24
N ILE A 110 6.65 22.15 -6.90
CA ILE A 110 6.83 20.69 -6.93
C ILE A 110 7.05 20.12 -5.51
N GLY A 111 7.74 20.85 -4.63
CA GLY A 111 8.00 20.43 -3.25
C GLY A 111 6.73 20.25 -2.43
N GLY A 112 5.74 21.12 -2.58
CA GLY A 112 4.45 21.02 -1.91
C GLY A 112 3.63 19.83 -2.38
N PHE A 113 3.61 19.59 -3.69
CA PHE A 113 2.94 18.42 -4.26
C PHE A 113 3.52 17.11 -3.72
N VAL A 114 4.85 16.99 -3.69
CA VAL A 114 5.54 15.79 -3.15
C VAL A 114 5.23 15.60 -1.67
N LYS A 115 5.24 16.66 -0.85
CA LYS A 115 4.87 16.55 0.57
C LYS A 115 3.42 16.09 0.74
N LEU A 116 2.48 16.65 -0.02
CA LEU A 116 1.08 16.22 0.02
C LEU A 116 0.89 14.76 -0.42
N LEU A 117 1.65 14.29 -1.41
CA LEU A 117 1.67 12.88 -1.79
C LEU A 117 2.16 11.98 -0.65
N ILE A 118 3.24 12.36 0.03
CA ILE A 118 3.77 11.61 1.17
C ILE A 118 2.74 11.56 2.30
N VAL A 119 2.12 12.70 2.62
CA VAL A 119 1.03 12.79 3.61
C VAL A 119 -0.14 11.90 3.22
N GLY A 120 -0.59 11.97 1.98
CA GLY A 120 -1.69 11.15 1.46
C GLY A 120 -1.36 9.65 1.41
N PHE A 121 -0.07 9.28 1.26
CA PHE A 121 0.35 7.88 1.26
C PHE A 121 0.58 7.32 2.68
N THR A 122 0.70 8.19 3.67
CA THR A 122 0.91 7.81 5.09
C THR A 122 -0.16 6.85 5.62
N PRO A 123 -1.49 7.01 5.36
CA PRO A 123 -2.50 6.07 5.82
C PRO A 123 -2.28 4.64 5.30
N PHE A 124 -1.85 4.49 4.05
CA PHE A 124 -1.52 3.18 3.49
C PHE A 124 -0.34 2.53 4.22
N LEU A 125 0.75 3.26 4.42
CA LEU A 125 1.94 2.76 5.11
C LEU A 125 1.64 2.41 6.57
N SER A 126 0.96 3.30 7.29
CA SER A 126 0.62 3.09 8.69
C SER A 126 -0.34 1.91 8.89
N LEU A 127 -1.31 1.76 8.00
CA LEU A 127 -2.25 0.64 8.04
C LEU A 127 -1.55 -0.68 7.69
N THR A 128 -0.66 -0.70 6.68
CA THR A 128 0.14 -1.87 6.34
C THR A 128 1.04 -2.29 7.50
N ALA A 129 1.70 -1.34 8.16
CA ALA A 129 2.50 -1.61 9.35
C ALA A 129 1.66 -2.15 10.51
N ALA A 130 0.47 -1.57 10.74
CA ALA A 130 -0.46 -2.05 11.74
C ALA A 130 -0.99 -3.47 11.42
N CYS A 131 -1.26 -3.77 10.14
CA CYS A 131 -1.62 -5.12 9.67
C CYS A 131 -0.49 -6.13 9.93
N LEU A 132 0.77 -5.75 9.67
CA LEU A 132 1.93 -6.60 9.95
C LEU A 132 2.03 -6.96 11.43
N ILE A 133 1.88 -5.96 12.30
CA ILE A 133 1.93 -6.15 13.75
C ILE A 133 0.72 -6.97 14.23
N GLY A 134 -0.49 -6.59 13.82
CA GLY A 134 -1.74 -7.24 14.22
C GLY A 134 -1.82 -8.69 13.79
N ALA A 135 -1.44 -9.00 12.54
CA ALA A 135 -1.39 -10.36 12.05
C ALA A 135 -0.36 -11.20 12.81
N LYS A 136 0.81 -10.63 13.13
CA LYS A 136 1.84 -11.32 13.92
C LYS A 136 1.35 -11.63 15.35
N VAL A 137 0.65 -10.69 15.99
CA VAL A 137 0.07 -10.89 17.32
C VAL A 137 -1.05 -11.94 17.31
N GLY A 138 -1.86 -11.94 16.24
CA GLY A 138 -2.94 -12.90 16.05
C GLY A 138 -2.54 -14.25 15.47
N ASN A 139 -1.24 -14.50 15.24
CA ASN A 139 -0.72 -15.70 14.56
C ASN A 139 -1.27 -15.89 13.15
N GLY A 140 -1.45 -14.80 12.41
CA GLY A 140 -1.85 -14.83 11.00
C GLY A 140 -0.82 -15.49 10.10
N LYS A 141 -1.28 -16.17 9.06
CA LYS A 141 -0.44 -16.99 8.17
C LYS A 141 0.01 -16.28 6.90
N GLY A 142 -0.60 -15.15 6.56
CA GLY A 142 -0.29 -14.41 5.34
C GLY A 142 1.10 -13.76 5.35
N ASP A 143 1.55 -13.39 4.16
CA ASP A 143 2.81 -12.71 3.91
C ASP A 143 2.66 -11.17 3.87
N ILE A 144 3.72 -10.46 3.53
CA ILE A 144 3.68 -9.00 3.35
C ILE A 144 2.74 -8.59 2.20
N ALA A 145 2.61 -9.44 1.18
CA ALA A 145 1.78 -9.15 0.02
C ALA A 145 0.29 -9.14 0.37
N SER A 146 -0.17 -10.09 1.18
CA SER A 146 -1.55 -10.12 1.68
C SER A 146 -1.89 -8.87 2.50
N LYS A 147 -0.98 -8.44 3.37
CA LYS A 147 -1.16 -7.26 4.23
C LYS A 147 -1.21 -5.97 3.43
N SER A 148 -0.34 -5.85 2.42
CA SER A 148 -0.36 -4.73 1.48
C SER A 148 -1.67 -4.67 0.69
N PHE A 149 -2.18 -5.83 0.22
CA PHE A 149 -3.47 -5.92 -0.46
C PHE A 149 -4.63 -5.51 0.45
N ILE A 150 -4.72 -6.10 1.64
CA ILE A 150 -5.77 -5.80 2.62
C ILE A 150 -5.78 -4.30 2.94
N SER A 151 -4.61 -3.72 3.21
CA SER A 151 -4.50 -2.29 3.54
C SER A 151 -4.92 -1.39 2.38
N GLY A 152 -4.50 -1.70 1.16
CA GLY A 152 -4.88 -0.92 -0.03
C GLY A 152 -6.37 -0.99 -0.32
N VAL A 153 -6.95 -2.20 -0.28
CA VAL A 153 -8.40 -2.38 -0.49
C VAL A 153 -9.22 -1.68 0.60
N SER A 154 -8.74 -1.69 1.84
CA SER A 154 -9.42 -1.02 2.96
C SER A 154 -9.51 0.50 2.79
N LEU A 155 -8.64 1.11 1.99
CA LEU A 155 -8.68 2.53 1.69
C LEU A 155 -9.65 2.90 0.56
N LEU A 156 -10.18 1.92 -0.21
CA LEU A 156 -11.10 2.19 -1.33
C LEU A 156 -12.35 3.00 -0.93
N PRO A 157 -13.06 2.68 0.17
CA PRO A 157 -14.23 3.47 0.56
C PRO A 157 -13.86 4.93 0.86
N LEU A 158 -12.73 5.16 1.53
CA LEU A 158 -12.23 6.49 1.84
C LEU A 158 -11.75 7.24 0.59
N LEU A 159 -11.14 6.53 -0.38
CA LEU A 159 -10.77 7.07 -1.68
C LEU A 159 -12.01 7.57 -2.44
N ILE A 160 -13.05 6.75 -2.52
CA ILE A 160 -14.30 7.11 -3.20
C ILE A 160 -14.93 8.33 -2.52
N THR A 161 -14.97 8.34 -1.19
CA THR A 161 -15.49 9.50 -0.43
C THR A 161 -14.68 10.76 -0.68
N ALA A 162 -13.35 10.67 -0.70
CA ALA A 162 -12.49 11.81 -1.01
C ALA A 162 -12.74 12.37 -2.41
N LEU A 163 -12.93 11.50 -3.42
CA LEU A 163 -13.27 11.92 -4.78
C LEU A 163 -14.65 12.59 -4.84
N ILE A 164 -15.65 12.00 -4.19
CA ILE A 164 -17.01 12.57 -4.12
C ILE A 164 -16.96 13.94 -3.44
N SER A 165 -16.27 14.07 -2.31
CA SER A 165 -16.11 15.33 -1.58
C SER A 165 -15.38 16.39 -2.41
N THR A 166 -14.46 15.99 -3.29
CA THR A 166 -13.76 16.90 -4.22
C THR A 166 -14.74 17.48 -5.26
N VAL A 167 -15.72 16.68 -5.72
CA VAL A 167 -16.70 17.10 -6.73
C VAL A 167 -17.82 17.95 -6.12
N ILE A 168 -18.39 17.49 -4.99
CA ILE A 168 -19.52 18.16 -4.33
C ILE A 168 -19.05 19.45 -3.64
N GLY A 169 -17.76 19.52 -3.29
CA GLY A 169 -17.19 20.60 -2.47
C GLY A 169 -17.37 20.32 -0.98
N VAL A 170 -16.44 20.86 -0.18
CA VAL A 170 -16.42 20.66 1.29
C VAL A 170 -17.43 21.58 2.01
N GLY A 171 -18.22 22.36 1.26
CA GLY A 171 -19.18 23.31 1.81
C GLY A 171 -20.32 22.70 2.63
N ASN A 172 -20.59 21.40 2.47
CA ASN A 172 -21.59 20.69 3.26
C ASN A 172 -20.89 19.69 4.21
N ILE A 173 -20.48 20.22 5.38
CA ILE A 173 -19.77 19.45 6.40
C ILE A 173 -20.59 18.24 6.87
N GLU A 174 -21.91 18.35 6.99
CA GLU A 174 -22.77 17.28 7.47
C GLU A 174 -22.74 16.07 6.51
N VAL A 175 -22.92 16.32 5.22
CA VAL A 175 -22.87 15.26 4.19
C VAL A 175 -21.48 14.62 4.15
N SER A 176 -20.43 15.43 4.23
CA SER A 176 -19.05 14.91 4.25
C SER A 176 -18.79 14.02 5.47
N LEU A 177 -19.24 14.40 6.67
CA LEU A 177 -19.11 13.60 7.89
C LEU A 177 -19.85 12.28 7.78
N ILE A 178 -21.08 12.26 7.24
CA ILE A 178 -21.85 11.05 7.02
C ILE A 178 -21.10 10.11 6.07
N LEU A 179 -20.64 10.62 4.93
CA LEU A 179 -19.90 9.83 3.95
C LEU A 179 -18.61 9.24 4.54
N PHE A 180 -17.85 10.03 5.29
CA PHE A 180 -16.64 9.55 5.96
C PHE A 180 -16.96 8.48 7.02
N THR A 181 -18.01 8.68 7.81
CA THR A 181 -18.43 7.68 8.81
C THR A 181 -18.80 6.35 8.18
N VAL A 182 -19.61 6.37 7.11
CA VAL A 182 -19.96 5.16 6.34
C VAL A 182 -18.72 4.49 5.77
N SER A 183 -17.80 5.27 5.20
CA SER A 183 -16.56 4.75 4.62
C SER A 183 -15.66 4.11 5.67
N ILE A 184 -15.56 4.67 6.87
CA ILE A 184 -14.81 4.08 7.98
C ILE A 184 -15.45 2.75 8.39
N CYS A 185 -16.78 2.66 8.49
CA CYS A 185 -17.46 1.41 8.81
C CYS A 185 -17.15 0.32 7.76
N ILE A 186 -17.20 0.65 6.47
CA ILE A 186 -16.86 -0.30 5.40
C ILE A 186 -15.37 -0.69 5.47
N THR A 187 -14.47 0.25 5.73
CA THR A 187 -13.04 0.00 5.94
C THR A 187 -12.81 -1.02 7.06
N VAL A 188 -13.49 -0.85 8.20
CA VAL A 188 -13.41 -1.81 9.32
C VAL A 188 -13.87 -3.21 8.90
N MET A 189 -14.97 -3.30 8.15
CA MET A 189 -15.47 -4.59 7.65
C MET A 189 -14.48 -5.26 6.68
N ILE A 190 -13.85 -4.50 5.78
CA ILE A 190 -12.83 -5.02 4.86
C ILE A 190 -11.61 -5.52 5.66
N LEU A 191 -11.12 -4.75 6.63
CA LEU A 191 -10.01 -5.16 7.49
C LEU A 191 -10.33 -6.43 8.26
N PHE A 192 -11.51 -6.51 8.87
CA PHE A 192 -11.94 -7.69 9.61
C PHE A 192 -11.97 -8.93 8.70
N ASN A 193 -12.62 -8.82 7.52
CA ASN A 193 -12.67 -9.92 6.57
C ASN A 193 -11.30 -10.27 5.99
N GLY A 194 -10.44 -9.28 5.72
CA GLY A 194 -9.08 -9.52 5.27
C GLY A 194 -8.27 -10.33 6.28
N LEU A 195 -8.36 -9.96 7.56
CA LEU A 195 -7.65 -10.67 8.62
C LEU A 195 -8.22 -12.07 8.86
N THR A 196 -9.54 -12.25 8.82
CA THR A 196 -10.15 -13.56 9.09
C THR A 196 -10.07 -14.51 7.91
N ARG A 197 -10.22 -14.02 6.68
CA ARG A 197 -10.31 -14.86 5.47
C ARG A 197 -8.97 -15.05 4.76
N ILE A 198 -8.13 -14.01 4.69
CA ILE A 198 -6.84 -14.07 3.99
C ILE A 198 -5.72 -14.44 4.97
N GLU A 199 -5.70 -13.84 6.16
CA GLU A 199 -4.68 -14.11 7.20
C GLU A 199 -5.05 -15.30 8.09
N GLU A 200 -6.26 -15.86 7.95
CA GLU A 200 -6.80 -16.98 8.74
C GLU A 200 -6.80 -16.75 10.26
N LEU A 201 -6.99 -15.49 10.69
CA LEU A 201 -7.19 -15.20 12.11
C LEU A 201 -8.56 -15.70 12.58
N SER A 202 -8.64 -16.12 13.85
CA SER A 202 -9.94 -16.39 14.45
C SER A 202 -10.77 -15.10 14.56
N ASP A 203 -12.09 -15.21 14.40
CA ASP A 203 -13.04 -14.08 14.52
C ASP A 203 -12.87 -13.36 15.87
N LYS A 204 -12.64 -14.13 16.95
CA LYS A 204 -12.38 -13.58 18.28
C LYS A 204 -11.11 -12.71 18.30
N SER A 205 -10.01 -13.18 17.72
CA SER A 205 -8.76 -12.41 17.66
C SER A 205 -8.92 -11.17 16.79
N ALA A 206 -9.52 -11.31 15.62
CA ALA A 206 -9.75 -10.22 14.69
C ALA A 206 -10.61 -9.10 15.29
N SER A 207 -11.64 -9.44 16.10
CA SER A 207 -12.52 -8.46 16.78
C SER A 207 -11.77 -7.51 17.72
N TYR A 208 -10.69 -7.97 18.35
CA TYR A 208 -9.86 -7.12 19.21
C TYR A 208 -8.71 -6.45 18.41
N ILE A 209 -8.15 -7.16 17.45
CA ILE A 209 -6.98 -6.70 16.70
C ILE A 209 -7.35 -5.54 15.77
N VAL A 210 -8.50 -5.59 15.08
CA VAL A 210 -8.89 -4.53 14.13
C VAL A 210 -9.01 -3.14 14.78
N PRO A 211 -9.71 -2.95 15.91
CA PRO A 211 -9.73 -1.66 16.59
C PRO A 211 -8.34 -1.20 17.05
N LEU A 212 -7.52 -2.11 17.57
CA LEU A 212 -6.15 -1.80 18.00
C LEU A 212 -5.25 -1.41 16.81
N MET A 213 -5.43 -2.07 15.67
CA MET A 213 -4.71 -1.71 14.43
C MET A 213 -5.09 -0.32 13.94
N LEU A 214 -6.37 0.05 13.99
CA LEU A 214 -6.80 1.40 13.59
C LEU A 214 -6.22 2.47 14.52
N LEU A 215 -6.23 2.25 15.83
CA LEU A 215 -5.58 3.14 16.80
C LEU A 215 -4.07 3.21 16.57
N GLY A 216 -3.42 2.06 16.37
CA GLY A 216 -1.99 1.96 16.09
C GLY A 216 -1.62 2.64 14.78
N SER A 217 -2.42 2.47 13.72
CA SER A 217 -2.18 3.12 12.42
C SER A 217 -2.30 4.65 12.54
N ALA A 218 -3.28 5.15 13.28
CA ALA A 218 -3.43 6.58 13.53
C ALA A 218 -2.23 7.14 14.31
N TRP A 219 -1.69 6.39 15.24
CA TRP A 219 -0.51 6.79 16.02
C TRP A 219 0.77 6.79 15.17
N ILE A 220 0.97 5.76 14.35
CA ILE A 220 2.07 5.69 13.39
C ILE A 220 1.96 6.84 12.39
N ALA A 221 0.77 7.10 11.85
CA ALA A 221 0.54 8.22 10.95
C ALA A 221 0.89 9.56 11.61
N LYS A 222 0.49 9.77 12.87
CA LYS A 222 0.86 10.97 13.64
C LYS A 222 2.38 11.12 13.73
N ILE A 223 3.13 10.05 14.05
CA ILE A 223 4.60 10.10 14.15
C ILE A 223 5.22 10.49 12.80
N ILE A 224 4.77 9.87 11.71
CA ILE A 224 5.27 10.18 10.35
C ILE A 224 5.00 11.64 10.01
N LEU A 225 3.77 12.11 10.25
CA LEU A 225 3.38 13.48 9.96
C LEU A 225 4.16 14.51 10.79
N THR A 226 4.34 14.26 12.08
CA THR A 226 5.16 15.17 12.92
C THR A 226 6.62 15.22 12.46
N SER A 227 7.19 14.10 12.00
CA SER A 227 8.57 14.06 11.47
C SER A 227 8.76 14.77 10.13
N ILE A 228 7.68 14.98 9.37
CA ILE A 228 7.72 15.67 8.07
C ILE A 228 7.52 17.18 8.23
N PHE A 229 6.77 17.62 9.26
CA PHE A 229 6.35 19.02 9.44
C PHE A 229 7.06 19.73 10.59
N LEU A 230 7.75 19.01 11.47
CA LEU A 230 8.62 19.55 12.52
C LEU A 230 10.10 19.37 12.18
#